data_b9b42cfe4c188540f9d085c821cd9c22
#
_entry.id   b9b42cfe4c188540f9d085c821cd9c22
#
_cell.length_a   1.000
_cell.length_b   1.000
_cell.length_c   1.000
_cell.angle_alpha   90.00
_cell.angle_beta   90.00
_cell.angle_gamma   90.00
#
_symmetry.space_group_name_H-M   'P 1'
#
loop_
_entity.id
_entity.type
_entity.pdbx_description
1 polymer ?
#
loop_
_entity_poly.entity_id
_entity_poly.type
_entity_poly.pdbx_seq_one_letter_code
_entity_poly.pdbx_strand_id
1 'polypeptide(L)'
;QFLEKLTEAVQDAVIMMISGNHDSAPRVDCFRKVLSRQKVYMIGQPPRTENEYIEKVTLKDAYGNVNFYLLPFVRPSVVKPVVGTDENGNNLSYDKTLHRLIEREEINSAERNVLVSHQFYLPAGKRAEDIERMDSEMRTVGNIDEVSADVLEKFDYAALGHIHKPMKVGSEAFRYCGTPLACSVSEAEQQKGIIMVESG
;
A
#
# COMPACT_ATOMS: atom_id res chain seq x y z
N GLN A 1 18.09 0.55 -14.62
CA GLN A 1 18.91 -0.61 -14.14
C GLN A 1 18.13 -1.60 -13.28
N PHE A 2 17.41 -1.18 -12.20
CA PHE A 2 16.69 -2.15 -11.32
C PHE A 2 15.54 -2.83 -12.06
N LEU A 3 14.61 -2.06 -12.64
CA LEU A 3 13.47 -2.59 -13.39
C LEU A 3 13.91 -3.40 -14.62
N GLU A 4 14.92 -2.94 -15.33
CA GLU A 4 15.51 -3.64 -16.46
C GLU A 4 16.00 -5.04 -16.04
N LYS A 5 16.83 -5.11 -15.00
CA LYS A 5 17.30 -6.39 -14.46
C LYS A 5 16.18 -7.29 -13.94
N LEU A 6 15.16 -6.69 -13.32
CA LEU A 6 14.01 -7.43 -12.81
C LEU A 6 13.20 -8.04 -13.96
N THR A 7 12.89 -7.26 -15.00
CA THR A 7 12.16 -7.75 -16.18
C THR A 7 12.93 -8.79 -16.98
N GLU A 8 14.26 -8.69 -17.01
CA GLU A 8 15.12 -9.71 -17.61
C GLU A 8 15.13 -11.01 -16.81
N ALA A 9 15.15 -10.92 -15.46
CA ALA A 9 15.19 -12.08 -14.59
C ALA A 9 13.86 -12.85 -14.51
N VAL A 10 12.73 -12.16 -14.66
CA VAL A 10 11.38 -12.71 -14.52
C VAL A 10 10.49 -12.28 -15.70
N GLN A 11 10.80 -12.80 -16.88
CA GLN A 11 10.23 -12.37 -18.17
C GLN A 11 8.70 -12.40 -18.23
N ASP A 12 8.04 -13.33 -17.54
CA ASP A 12 6.57 -13.47 -17.56
C ASP A 12 5.86 -12.85 -16.37
N ALA A 13 6.60 -12.30 -15.43
CA ALA A 13 6.04 -11.69 -14.23
C ALA A 13 5.32 -10.37 -14.53
N VAL A 14 4.26 -10.12 -13.79
CA VAL A 14 3.63 -8.81 -13.69
C VAL A 14 4.25 -8.06 -12.51
N ILE A 15 4.79 -6.87 -12.76
CA ILE A 15 5.44 -6.05 -11.75
C ILE A 15 4.47 -4.95 -11.34
N MET A 16 4.19 -4.84 -10.05
CA MET A 16 3.33 -3.81 -9.48
C MET A 16 4.10 -3.00 -8.44
N MET A 17 4.10 -1.68 -8.58
CA MET A 17 4.80 -0.75 -7.71
C MET A 17 3.91 0.44 -7.37
N ILE A 18 3.99 0.90 -6.14
CA ILE A 18 3.30 2.11 -5.67
C ILE A 18 4.31 3.09 -5.07
N SER A 19 4.00 4.37 -5.05
CA SER A 19 4.81 5.35 -4.35
C SER A 19 4.60 5.30 -2.84
N GLY A 20 5.68 5.47 -2.11
CA GLY A 20 5.68 5.70 -0.67
C GLY A 20 5.65 7.19 -0.30
N ASN A 21 5.73 7.47 1.01
CA ASN A 21 5.69 8.83 1.55
C ASN A 21 6.94 9.67 1.25
N HIS A 22 8.06 9.04 0.90
CA HIS A 22 9.32 9.69 0.49
C HIS A 22 9.42 9.91 -1.02
N ASP A 23 8.53 9.32 -1.81
CA ASP A 23 8.58 9.40 -3.26
C ASP A 23 7.93 10.68 -3.81
N SER A 24 8.37 11.06 -5.00
CA SER A 24 7.64 12.03 -5.80
C SER A 24 6.54 11.33 -6.58
N ALA A 25 5.32 11.32 -6.04
CA ALA A 25 4.16 10.66 -6.64
C ALA A 25 3.95 10.99 -8.14
N PRO A 26 4.05 12.27 -8.60
CA PRO A 26 3.94 12.59 -10.02
C PRO A 26 5.06 12.00 -10.89
N ARG A 27 6.28 11.86 -10.34
CA ARG A 27 7.41 11.25 -11.08
C ARG A 27 7.23 9.75 -11.24
N VAL A 28 6.74 9.08 -10.21
CA VAL A 28 6.42 7.64 -10.27
C VAL A 28 5.31 7.39 -11.29
N ASP A 29 4.32 8.27 -11.36
CA ASP A 29 3.15 8.13 -12.23
C ASP A 29 3.40 8.51 -13.71
N CYS A 30 4.47 9.25 -14.02
CA CYS A 30 4.65 9.88 -15.35
C CYS A 30 4.74 8.88 -16.50
N PHE A 31 5.23 7.66 -16.28
CA PHE A 31 5.34 6.61 -17.32
C PHE A 31 4.30 5.49 -17.19
N ARG A 32 3.32 5.62 -16.29
CA ARG A 32 2.31 4.61 -15.99
C ARG A 32 1.69 3.96 -17.24
N LYS A 33 1.20 4.79 -18.18
CA LYS A 33 0.55 4.32 -19.41
C LYS A 33 1.48 3.58 -20.38
N VAL A 34 2.77 3.88 -20.36
CA VAL A 34 3.75 3.24 -21.22
C VAL A 34 4.18 1.91 -20.62
N LEU A 35 4.49 1.91 -19.33
CA LEU A 35 4.97 0.74 -18.60
C LEU A 35 3.90 -0.34 -18.44
N SER A 36 2.63 0.03 -18.28
CA SER A 36 1.53 -0.92 -18.16
C SER A 36 1.38 -1.84 -19.38
N ARG A 37 1.77 -1.36 -20.58
CA ARG A 37 1.82 -2.18 -21.80
C ARG A 37 2.88 -3.29 -21.74
N GLN A 38 3.85 -3.14 -20.84
CA GLN A 38 4.94 -4.10 -20.61
C GLN A 38 4.73 -4.90 -19.32
N LYS A 39 3.50 -5.00 -18.83
CA LYS A 39 3.14 -5.65 -17.55
C LYS A 39 3.83 -5.03 -16.32
N VAL A 40 4.25 -3.76 -16.39
CA VAL A 40 4.81 -3.01 -15.26
C VAL A 40 3.84 -1.90 -14.88
N TYR A 41 3.18 -2.06 -13.74
CA TYR A 41 2.22 -1.10 -13.19
C TYR A 41 2.90 -0.25 -12.12
N MET A 42 3.12 1.04 -12.42
CA MET A 42 3.69 1.99 -11.47
C MET A 42 2.64 3.04 -11.14
N ILE A 43 2.12 3.00 -9.93
CA ILE A 43 1.05 3.89 -9.47
C ILE A 43 1.62 4.87 -8.45
N GLY A 44 1.73 6.14 -8.85
CA GLY A 44 2.28 7.20 -8.02
C GLY A 44 1.23 7.98 -7.26
N GLN A 45 0.02 8.13 -7.79
CA GLN A 45 -1.00 9.00 -7.23
C GLN A 45 -2.25 8.22 -6.81
N PRO A 46 -2.80 8.50 -5.60
CA PRO A 46 -4.11 7.98 -5.21
C PRO A 46 -5.22 8.66 -6.02
N PRO A 47 -6.48 8.19 -5.95
CA PRO A 47 -7.63 8.87 -6.53
C PRO A 47 -7.69 10.35 -6.12
N ARG A 48 -7.96 11.26 -7.06
CA ARG A 48 -7.97 12.71 -6.86
C ARG A 48 -9.29 13.37 -7.22
N THR A 49 -10.14 12.65 -7.92
CA THR A 49 -11.48 13.10 -8.31
C THR A 49 -12.53 12.07 -7.91
N GLU A 50 -13.77 12.48 -7.78
CA GLU A 50 -14.89 11.60 -7.39
C GLU A 50 -15.09 10.40 -8.33
N ASN A 51 -14.68 10.54 -9.58
CA ASN A 51 -14.80 9.48 -10.59
C ASN A 51 -13.60 8.54 -10.64
N GLU A 52 -12.56 8.79 -9.85
CA GLU A 52 -11.39 7.94 -9.76
C GLU A 52 -11.53 6.96 -8.59
N TYR A 53 -11.06 5.75 -8.81
CA TYR A 53 -11.00 4.66 -7.85
C TYR A 53 -9.56 4.22 -7.64
N ILE A 54 -9.32 3.38 -6.63
CA ILE A 54 -8.02 2.74 -6.45
C ILE A 54 -7.71 1.93 -7.70
N GLU A 55 -6.48 2.06 -8.23
CA GLU A 55 -6.09 1.30 -9.42
C GLU A 55 -6.20 -0.18 -9.17
N LYS A 56 -6.99 -0.86 -9.99
CA LYS A 56 -7.21 -2.29 -9.92
C LYS A 56 -6.60 -2.99 -11.12
N VAL A 57 -5.73 -3.96 -10.86
CA VAL A 57 -5.16 -4.87 -11.86
C VAL A 57 -5.69 -6.27 -11.59
N THR A 58 -6.43 -6.83 -12.55
CA THR A 58 -6.95 -8.19 -12.42
C THR A 58 -6.09 -9.15 -13.23
N LEU A 59 -5.57 -10.16 -12.57
CA LEU A 59 -4.89 -11.30 -13.18
C LEU A 59 -5.80 -12.54 -13.08
N LYS A 60 -5.55 -13.53 -13.93
CA LYS A 60 -6.32 -14.77 -13.92
C LYS A 60 -5.39 -15.97 -13.93
N ASP A 61 -5.66 -16.92 -13.07
CA ASP A 61 -5.01 -18.21 -13.03
C ASP A 61 -6.01 -19.38 -13.15
N ALA A 62 -5.60 -20.61 -12.81
CA ALA A 62 -6.43 -21.79 -12.84
C ALA A 62 -7.59 -21.77 -11.83
N TYR A 63 -7.48 -20.97 -10.77
CA TYR A 63 -8.47 -20.85 -9.69
C TYR A 63 -9.40 -19.65 -9.83
N GLY A 64 -9.23 -18.82 -10.85
CA GLY A 64 -10.08 -17.66 -11.13
C GLY A 64 -9.33 -16.33 -11.12
N ASN A 65 -10.06 -15.26 -10.86
CA ASN A 65 -9.49 -13.92 -10.82
C ASN A 65 -8.76 -13.62 -9.51
N VAL A 66 -7.67 -12.85 -9.62
CA VAL A 66 -6.99 -12.21 -8.50
C VAL A 66 -6.96 -10.72 -8.78
N ASN A 67 -7.60 -9.94 -7.95
CA ASN A 67 -7.68 -8.48 -8.07
C ASN A 67 -6.64 -7.83 -7.17
N PHE A 68 -5.73 -7.07 -7.75
CA PHE A 68 -4.73 -6.29 -7.03
C PHE A 68 -5.16 -4.83 -6.99
N TYR A 69 -5.38 -4.29 -5.79
CA TYR A 69 -5.71 -2.89 -5.55
C TYR A 69 -4.43 -2.16 -5.16
N LEU A 70 -3.99 -1.24 -6.00
CA LEU A 70 -2.71 -0.54 -5.85
C LEU A 70 -2.94 0.85 -5.25
N LEU A 71 -2.78 0.97 -3.93
CA LEU A 71 -3.01 2.19 -3.17
C LEU A 71 -1.68 2.81 -2.71
N PRO A 72 -1.15 3.82 -3.43
CA PRO A 72 0.05 4.54 -3.02
C PRO A 72 -0.17 5.33 -1.73
N PHE A 73 0.88 5.98 -1.23
CA PHE A 73 0.78 6.80 -0.03
C PHE A 73 -0.28 7.90 -0.18
N VAL A 74 -1.20 7.96 0.77
CA VAL A 74 -2.32 8.90 0.81
C VAL A 74 -2.03 10.01 1.81
N ARG A 75 -2.28 11.25 1.39
CA ARG A 75 -2.44 12.40 2.30
C ARG A 75 -3.88 12.86 2.27
N PRO A 76 -4.56 13.02 3.40
CA PRO A 76 -5.97 13.41 3.45
C PRO A 76 -6.31 14.66 2.63
N SER A 77 -5.39 15.62 2.60
CA SER A 77 -5.55 16.85 1.79
C SER A 77 -5.60 16.60 0.28
N VAL A 78 -4.93 15.56 -0.21
CA VAL A 78 -4.87 15.22 -1.65
C VAL A 78 -6.14 14.56 -2.12
N VAL A 79 -6.72 13.70 -1.28
CA VAL A 79 -7.93 12.92 -1.59
C VAL A 79 -9.22 13.56 -1.07
N LYS A 80 -9.13 14.76 -0.48
CA LYS A 80 -10.27 15.53 0.00
C LYS A 80 -11.43 15.64 -1.02
N PRO A 81 -11.19 15.87 -2.32
CA PRO A 81 -12.25 15.88 -3.33
C PRO A 81 -12.99 14.55 -3.47
N VAL A 82 -12.35 13.45 -3.09
CA VAL A 82 -12.85 12.08 -3.22
C VAL A 82 -13.62 11.64 -1.98
N VAL A 83 -13.07 11.92 -0.79
CA VAL A 83 -13.60 11.40 0.49
C VAL A 83 -14.38 12.44 1.28
N GLY A 84 -14.36 13.71 0.84
CA GLY A 84 -15.04 14.82 1.54
C GLY A 84 -14.26 15.37 2.73
N THR A 85 -14.99 16.06 3.59
CA THR A 85 -14.47 16.77 4.78
C THR A 85 -15.20 16.34 6.05
N ASP A 86 -14.72 16.84 7.19
CA ASP A 86 -15.47 16.85 8.44
C ASP A 86 -16.57 17.93 8.41
N GLU A 87 -17.32 18.03 9.50
CA GLU A 87 -18.43 19.00 9.68
C GLU A 87 -17.97 20.47 9.60
N ASN A 88 -16.70 20.74 9.85
CA ASN A 88 -16.09 22.07 9.83
C ASN A 88 -15.37 22.37 8.51
N GLY A 89 -15.42 21.46 7.51
CA GLY A 89 -14.75 21.62 6.22
C GLY A 89 -13.25 21.29 6.26
N ASN A 90 -12.73 20.72 7.35
CA ASN A 90 -11.33 20.29 7.46
C ASN A 90 -11.12 18.92 6.79
N ASN A 91 -9.85 18.56 6.58
CA ASN A 91 -9.50 17.22 6.16
C ASN A 91 -9.95 16.18 7.21
N LEU A 92 -10.41 15.04 6.76
CA LEU A 92 -10.64 13.89 7.63
C LEU A 92 -9.32 13.41 8.25
N SER A 93 -9.38 12.68 9.37
CA SER A 93 -8.23 11.94 9.89
C SER A 93 -7.73 10.94 8.85
N TYR A 94 -6.49 10.47 8.99
CA TYR A 94 -5.94 9.40 8.13
C TYR A 94 -6.83 8.17 8.17
N ASP A 95 -7.21 7.74 9.35
CA ASP A 95 -8.09 6.59 9.56
C ASP A 95 -9.39 6.71 8.75
N LYS A 96 -10.18 7.77 8.99
CA LYS A 96 -11.43 8.01 8.25
C LYS A 96 -11.22 8.16 6.74
N THR A 97 -10.09 8.74 6.34
CA THR A 97 -9.74 8.91 4.92
C THR A 97 -9.55 7.56 4.24
N LEU A 98 -8.78 6.67 4.84
CA LEU A 98 -8.51 5.35 4.29
C LEU A 98 -9.76 4.46 4.27
N HIS A 99 -10.55 4.48 5.35
CA HIS A 99 -11.83 3.78 5.39
C HIS A 99 -12.74 4.23 4.24
N ARG A 100 -12.97 5.53 4.07
CA ARG A 100 -13.82 6.05 2.99
C ARG A 100 -13.28 5.73 1.59
N LEU A 101 -11.95 5.77 1.39
CA LEU A 101 -11.36 5.38 0.11
C LEU A 101 -11.63 3.92 -0.24
N ILE A 102 -11.41 3.01 0.73
CA ILE A 102 -11.57 1.58 0.52
C ILE A 102 -13.05 1.17 0.49
N GLU A 103 -13.91 1.84 1.25
CA GLU A 103 -15.36 1.61 1.23
C GLU A 103 -16.02 1.92 -0.12
N ARG A 104 -15.44 2.82 -0.91
CA ARG A 104 -15.93 3.13 -2.25
C ARG A 104 -15.65 2.04 -3.28
N GLU A 105 -14.68 1.16 -3.00
CA GLU A 105 -14.32 0.10 -3.92
C GLU A 105 -15.37 -1.02 -3.90
N GLU A 106 -15.82 -1.42 -5.09
CA GLU A 106 -16.71 -2.58 -5.26
C GLU A 106 -15.85 -3.86 -5.22
N ILE A 107 -15.53 -4.32 -4.00
CA ILE A 107 -14.72 -5.52 -3.79
C ILE A 107 -15.63 -6.75 -3.87
N ASN A 108 -15.39 -7.60 -4.88
CA ASN A 108 -16.10 -8.86 -5.03
C ASN A 108 -15.49 -9.93 -4.12
N SER A 109 -16.14 -10.24 -3.00
CA SER A 109 -15.67 -11.25 -2.04
C SER A 109 -15.68 -12.70 -2.56
N ALA A 110 -16.27 -12.96 -3.74
CA ALA A 110 -16.18 -14.25 -4.39
C ALA A 110 -14.89 -14.45 -5.21
N GLU A 111 -14.09 -13.41 -5.36
CA GLU A 111 -12.80 -13.42 -6.01
C GLU A 111 -11.68 -13.15 -5.00
N ARG A 112 -10.46 -13.50 -5.34
CA ARG A 112 -9.29 -13.20 -4.50
C ARG A 112 -8.92 -11.73 -4.65
N ASN A 113 -8.79 -11.02 -3.52
CA ASN A 113 -8.53 -9.59 -3.49
C ASN A 113 -7.27 -9.30 -2.67
N VAL A 114 -6.30 -8.65 -3.28
CA VAL A 114 -5.02 -8.29 -2.69
C VAL A 114 -4.89 -6.77 -2.65
N LEU A 115 -4.61 -6.22 -1.49
CA LEU A 115 -4.25 -4.81 -1.35
C LEU A 115 -2.73 -4.64 -1.35
N VAL A 116 -2.23 -3.73 -2.17
CA VAL A 116 -0.85 -3.23 -2.10
C VAL A 116 -0.92 -1.79 -1.61
N SER A 117 -0.40 -1.51 -0.41
CA SER A 117 -0.59 -0.19 0.21
C SER A 117 0.65 0.28 0.97
N HIS A 118 0.83 1.61 1.04
CA HIS A 118 1.93 2.24 1.77
C HIS A 118 1.38 3.20 2.83
N GLN A 119 0.83 2.65 3.91
CA GLN A 119 0.26 3.41 5.03
C GLN A 119 0.69 2.79 6.36
N PHE A 120 0.46 3.51 7.46
CA PHE A 120 0.74 3.02 8.80
C PHE A 120 -0.50 2.36 9.40
N TYR A 121 -0.65 1.07 9.18
CA TYR A 121 -1.75 0.28 9.76
C TYR A 121 -1.40 -0.27 11.13
N LEU A 122 -2.33 -0.14 12.07
CA LEU A 122 -2.23 -0.64 13.44
C LEU A 122 -3.23 -1.75 13.71
N PRO A 123 -2.81 -2.85 14.34
CA PRO A 123 -3.75 -3.86 14.85
C PRO A 123 -4.72 -3.24 15.86
N ALA A 124 -5.93 -3.77 15.95
CA ALA A 124 -6.93 -3.33 16.91
C ALA A 124 -6.36 -3.31 18.35
N GLY A 125 -6.56 -2.21 19.05
CA GLY A 125 -6.10 -2.02 20.43
C GLY A 125 -4.61 -1.72 20.61
N LYS A 126 -3.84 -1.60 19.53
CA LYS A 126 -2.46 -1.14 19.56
C LYS A 126 -2.39 0.36 19.26
N ARG A 127 -1.38 1.02 19.85
CA ARG A 127 -1.02 2.41 19.57
C ARG A 127 0.28 2.45 18.78
N ALA A 128 0.54 3.55 18.09
CA ALA A 128 1.82 3.75 17.39
C ALA A 128 3.04 3.61 18.31
N GLU A 129 2.87 3.95 19.59
CA GLU A 129 3.90 3.84 20.63
C GLU A 129 4.30 2.38 20.92
N ASP A 130 3.38 1.43 20.65
CA ASP A 130 3.60 -0.02 20.84
C ASP A 130 4.36 -0.65 19.68
N ILE A 131 4.54 0.09 18.58
CA ILE A 131 5.23 -0.37 17.38
C ILE A 131 6.64 0.25 17.35
N GLU A 132 7.64 -0.63 17.32
CA GLU A 132 9.03 -0.21 17.16
C GLU A 132 9.25 0.33 15.74
N ARG A 133 9.46 1.63 15.62
CA ARG A 133 9.80 2.31 14.37
C ARG A 133 11.30 2.57 14.31
N MET A 134 11.84 2.44 13.11
CA MET A 134 13.27 2.70 12.88
C MET A 134 13.55 4.20 12.72
N ASP A 135 14.81 4.61 12.96
CA ASP A 135 15.22 6.02 12.86
C ASP A 135 15.04 6.60 11.45
N SER A 136 15.06 5.74 10.42
CA SER A 136 14.84 6.13 9.03
C SER A 136 13.36 6.32 8.67
N GLU A 137 12.42 5.91 9.54
CA GLU A 137 10.99 6.08 9.31
C GLU A 137 10.53 7.48 9.74
N MET A 138 9.83 8.16 8.83
CA MET A 138 9.27 9.47 9.13
C MET A 138 8.17 9.35 10.19
N ARG A 139 8.33 10.08 11.31
CA ARG A 139 7.32 10.17 12.36
C ARG A 139 6.50 11.44 12.16
N THR A 140 5.21 11.29 12.03
CA THR A 140 4.29 12.44 12.04
C THR A 140 4.06 12.87 13.49
N VAL A 141 4.17 14.16 13.76
CA VAL A 141 3.93 14.70 15.10
C VAL A 141 2.51 14.39 15.56
N GLY A 142 2.37 13.73 16.70
CA GLY A 142 1.07 13.38 17.28
C GLY A 142 0.47 12.08 16.73
N ASN A 143 1.23 11.24 16.02
CA ASN A 143 0.77 9.95 15.48
C ASN A 143 -0.54 10.03 14.65
N ILE A 144 -0.72 11.12 13.93
CA ILE A 144 -1.96 11.41 13.17
C ILE A 144 -2.09 10.62 11.85
N ASP A 145 -1.08 9.82 11.49
CA ASP A 145 -1.05 8.99 10.27
C ASP A 145 -1.45 7.52 10.52
N GLU A 146 -1.96 7.21 11.70
CA GLU A 146 -2.44 5.88 12.09
C GLU A 146 -3.74 5.52 11.36
N VAL A 147 -3.82 4.27 10.91
CA VAL A 147 -5.00 3.67 10.28
C VAL A 147 -5.33 2.36 10.99
N SER A 148 -6.57 2.17 11.39
CA SER A 148 -7.02 0.89 11.97
C SER A 148 -6.97 -0.21 10.92
N ALA A 149 -6.46 -1.39 11.33
CA ALA A 149 -6.28 -2.52 10.42
C ALA A 149 -7.58 -3.24 10.06
N ASP A 150 -8.71 -2.90 10.66
CA ASP A 150 -10.01 -3.49 10.34
C ASP A 150 -10.41 -3.24 8.87
N VAL A 151 -9.96 -2.13 8.28
CA VAL A 151 -10.17 -1.83 6.87
C VAL A 151 -9.54 -2.87 5.92
N LEU A 152 -8.51 -3.59 6.41
CA LEU A 152 -7.82 -4.64 5.64
C LEU A 152 -8.63 -5.94 5.54
N GLU A 153 -9.61 -6.15 6.42
CA GLU A 153 -10.43 -7.36 6.47
C GLU A 153 -11.28 -7.58 5.19
N LYS A 154 -11.38 -6.57 4.33
CA LYS A 154 -12.01 -6.68 3.01
C LYS A 154 -11.16 -7.42 1.98
N PHE A 155 -9.89 -7.70 2.31
CA PHE A 155 -8.91 -8.30 1.40
C PHE A 155 -8.44 -9.66 1.93
N ASP A 156 -8.16 -10.58 1.02
CA ASP A 156 -7.58 -11.89 1.35
C ASP A 156 -6.10 -11.77 1.76
N TYR A 157 -5.40 -10.80 1.20
CA TYR A 157 -4.03 -10.48 1.53
C TYR A 157 -3.75 -8.97 1.42
N ALA A 158 -2.90 -8.45 2.31
CA ALA A 158 -2.39 -7.08 2.20
C ALA A 158 -0.85 -7.05 2.25
N ALA A 159 -0.26 -6.63 1.13
CA ALA A 159 1.17 -6.35 1.01
C ALA A 159 1.43 -4.89 1.40
N LEU A 160 2.04 -4.68 2.56
CA LEU A 160 2.17 -3.37 3.17
C LEU A 160 3.61 -2.86 3.12
N GLY A 161 3.78 -1.59 2.75
CA GLY A 161 4.99 -0.79 2.88
C GLY A 161 4.82 0.29 3.96
N HIS A 162 5.86 1.04 4.25
CA HIS A 162 6.00 2.11 5.24
C HIS A 162 6.85 1.69 6.45
N ILE A 163 6.57 0.57 7.09
CA ILE A 163 7.35 0.06 8.21
C ILE A 163 8.54 -0.74 7.68
N HIS A 164 9.76 -0.40 8.13
CA HIS A 164 11.00 -1.00 7.67
C HIS A 164 11.31 -2.37 8.28
N LYS A 165 10.68 -2.68 9.41
CA LYS A 165 10.80 -3.98 10.09
C LYS A 165 9.75 -4.96 9.54
N PRO A 166 10.14 -6.19 9.16
CA PRO A 166 9.17 -7.22 8.80
C PRO A 166 8.23 -7.52 9.98
N MET A 167 6.91 -7.36 9.77
CA MET A 167 5.93 -7.64 10.82
C MET A 167 4.54 -7.91 10.25
N LYS A 168 3.71 -8.59 11.04
CA LYS A 168 2.29 -8.78 10.75
C LYS A 168 1.43 -7.70 11.43
N VAL A 169 0.29 -7.41 10.84
CA VAL A 169 -0.71 -6.49 11.36
C VAL A 169 -1.97 -7.27 11.73
N GLY A 170 -2.01 -7.77 12.96
CA GLY A 170 -3.13 -8.62 13.45
C GLY A 170 -3.12 -10.03 12.87
N SER A 171 -3.15 -10.17 11.56
CA SER A 171 -3.22 -11.44 10.82
C SER A 171 -1.93 -11.73 10.06
N GLU A 172 -1.65 -13.00 9.77
CA GLU A 172 -0.58 -13.40 8.83
C GLU A 172 -0.86 -12.95 7.38
N ALA A 173 -2.11 -12.72 7.04
CA ALA A 173 -2.51 -12.21 5.72
C ALA A 173 -2.17 -10.73 5.52
N PHE A 174 -1.85 -9.96 6.58
CA PHE A 174 -1.56 -8.53 6.49
C PHE A 174 -0.13 -8.26 6.93
N ARG A 175 0.77 -8.02 5.98
CA ARG A 175 2.22 -8.06 6.23
C ARG A 175 2.96 -6.83 5.73
N TYR A 176 3.76 -6.24 6.62
CA TYR A 176 4.91 -5.44 6.22
C TYR A 176 6.08 -6.38 5.91
N CYS A 177 6.62 -6.33 4.69
CA CYS A 177 7.82 -7.09 4.36
C CYS A 177 9.11 -6.41 4.89
N GLY A 178 9.00 -5.16 5.28
CA GLY A 178 10.15 -4.32 5.60
C GLY A 178 10.90 -3.84 4.35
N THR A 179 12.07 -3.27 4.55
CA THR A 179 12.95 -2.84 3.45
C THR A 179 13.88 -3.99 3.04
N PRO A 180 14.22 -4.12 1.73
CA PRO A 180 15.12 -5.19 1.26
C PRO A 180 16.57 -5.02 1.75
N LEU A 181 16.95 -3.80 2.11
CA LEU A 181 18.26 -3.45 2.67
C LEU A 181 18.07 -2.57 3.91
N ALA A 182 19.05 -2.56 4.82
CA ALA A 182 19.04 -1.64 5.95
C ALA A 182 19.19 -0.20 5.45
N CYS A 183 18.25 0.68 5.84
CA CYS A 183 18.24 2.11 5.49
C CYS A 183 18.89 2.98 6.58
N SER A 184 19.14 2.42 7.77
CA SER A 184 19.79 3.08 8.89
C SER A 184 20.62 2.10 9.73
N VAL A 185 21.46 2.64 10.61
CA VAL A 185 22.26 1.80 11.53
C VAL A 185 21.38 1.03 12.51
N SER A 186 20.24 1.59 12.90
CA SER A 186 19.26 0.91 13.77
C SER A 186 18.64 -0.34 13.15
N GLU A 187 18.76 -0.49 11.83
CA GLU A 187 18.24 -1.66 11.08
C GLU A 187 19.32 -2.74 10.83
N ALA A 188 20.58 -2.50 11.24
CA ALA A 188 21.71 -3.35 10.88
C ALA A 188 21.59 -4.82 11.37
N GLU A 189 20.88 -5.05 12.48
CA GLU A 189 20.66 -6.38 13.05
C GLU A 189 19.37 -7.06 12.55
N GLN A 190 18.58 -6.38 11.71
CA GLN A 190 17.34 -6.96 11.18
C GLN A 190 17.62 -7.94 10.06
N GLN A 191 16.88 -9.04 10.05
CA GLN A 191 16.83 -9.95 8.91
C GLN A 191 15.97 -9.35 7.82
N LYS A 192 16.59 -8.84 6.78
CA LYS A 192 15.94 -8.28 5.61
C LYS A 192 15.64 -9.38 4.59
N GLY A 193 14.54 -9.23 3.84
CA GLY A 193 14.14 -10.24 2.86
C GLY A 193 12.92 -9.82 2.06
N ILE A 194 12.34 -10.77 1.38
CA ILE A 194 11.08 -10.64 0.64
C ILE A 194 10.07 -11.64 1.21
N ILE A 195 8.79 -11.38 1.04
CA ILE A 195 7.72 -12.32 1.38
C ILE A 195 7.22 -12.96 0.09
N MET A 196 7.27 -14.27 0.03
CA MET A 196 6.61 -15.06 -1.01
C MET A 196 5.25 -15.48 -0.49
N VAL A 197 4.21 -15.24 -1.30
CA VAL A 197 2.82 -15.57 -0.97
C VAL A 197 2.29 -16.54 -2.01
N GLU A 198 1.76 -17.65 -1.54
CA GLU A 198 1.04 -18.62 -2.37
C GLU A 198 -0.45 -18.54 -2.04
N SER A 199 -1.28 -18.27 -3.05
CA SER A 199 -2.74 -18.24 -2.93
C SER A 199 -3.31 -19.35 -3.80
N GLY A 200 -3.72 -20.44 -3.18
CA GLY A 200 -4.43 -21.53 -3.81
C GLY A 200 -5.93 -21.31 -3.88
#